data_14a17ecab17d220242519455bf8a6b6f
#
_entry.id   14a17ecab17d220242519455bf8a6b6f
#
_cell.length_a   1.000
_cell.length_b   1.000
_cell.length_c   1.000
_cell.angle_alpha   90.00
_cell.angle_beta   90.00
_cell.angle_gamma   90.00
#
_symmetry.space_group_name_H-M   'P 1'
#
loop_
_entity.id
_entity.type
_entity.pdbx_description
1 polymer ?
#
loop_
_entity_poly.entity_id
_entity_poly.type
_entity_poly.pdbx_seq_one_letter_code
_entity_poly.pdbx_strand_id
1 'polypeptide(L)'
;ERKWIHYGLTSTDVVDTAQALRLRQSNVIIKEDLQEWREAIKKLALKYKETVMMGRTHGVHAEPTTFGLKMARFYASATRAIARFDRVASEVETGKLSGAVGTFANVPPYVEEVAMQELGLTAQPIGSQVLPRDLHADYVQTIALIGTQMEELATEIRALQRSEIHEVEEGFAKGQKGSSAMPHKRNPIGDENITGLARVLRGYAVTALENVTLWHERDISHSSAERIILADATAIIDYMLKRHTGILNNLGVFPDTMQKNMDRTYGLIYSQRLLLSLIDAGLSREQAYDTVQPLTARSWDERLMFRDLVDADSTISSHLTKAQIDDAFDYHYHLRHVDEIFKRVGLV
;
A
#
# COMPACT_ATOMS: atom_id res chain seq x y z
N GLU A 1 -16.31 49.22 -12.69
CA GLU A 1 -15.86 47.90 -12.16
C GLU A 1 -14.91 47.18 -13.14
N ARG A 2 -15.20 47.17 -14.46
CA ARG A 2 -14.39 46.44 -15.48
C ARG A 2 -12.90 46.84 -15.50
N LYS A 3 -12.54 48.05 -15.15
CA LYS A 3 -11.16 48.55 -15.13
C LYS A 3 -10.27 47.90 -14.06
N TRP A 4 -10.86 47.21 -13.09
CA TRP A 4 -10.14 46.54 -12.03
C TRP A 4 -9.87 45.06 -12.32
N ILE A 5 -10.50 44.51 -13.39
CA ILE A 5 -10.24 43.15 -13.80
C ILE A 5 -8.80 43.03 -14.25
N HIS A 6 -8.03 42.11 -13.65
CA HIS A 6 -6.60 41.90 -13.92
C HIS A 6 -5.68 43.10 -13.59
N TYR A 7 -6.16 44.07 -12.83
CA TYR A 7 -5.36 45.23 -12.49
C TYR A 7 -4.14 44.89 -11.66
N GLY A 8 -2.93 45.19 -12.18
CA GLY A 8 -1.65 44.92 -11.48
C GLY A 8 -1.24 43.46 -11.35
N LEU A 9 -2.04 42.55 -11.89
CA LEU A 9 -1.75 41.09 -11.82
C LEU A 9 -0.96 40.64 -13.05
N THR A 10 -0.26 39.49 -12.88
CA THR A 10 0.31 38.73 -13.99
C THR A 10 -0.57 37.51 -14.31
N SER A 11 -0.33 36.83 -15.43
CA SER A 11 -1.11 35.67 -15.87
C SER A 11 -1.15 34.55 -14.82
N THR A 12 -0.03 34.29 -14.14
CA THR A 12 0.09 33.20 -13.18
C THR A 12 -0.48 33.53 -11.80
N ASP A 13 -0.70 34.80 -11.46
CA ASP A 13 -1.52 35.18 -10.30
C ASP A 13 -2.92 34.55 -10.42
N VAL A 14 -3.47 34.53 -11.64
CA VAL A 14 -4.77 33.91 -11.92
C VAL A 14 -4.66 32.43 -12.17
N VAL A 15 -3.70 31.99 -13.00
CA VAL A 15 -3.60 30.56 -13.40
C VAL A 15 -3.20 29.65 -12.24
N ASP A 16 -2.18 30.01 -11.48
CA ASP A 16 -1.71 29.20 -10.36
C ASP A 16 -2.74 29.17 -9.22
N THR A 17 -3.37 30.31 -8.91
CA THR A 17 -4.42 30.36 -7.88
C THR A 17 -5.66 29.58 -8.31
N ALA A 18 -6.06 29.66 -9.59
CA ALA A 18 -7.15 28.83 -10.13
C ALA A 18 -6.79 27.33 -10.11
N GLN A 19 -5.53 26.98 -10.40
CA GLN A 19 -5.05 25.60 -10.29
C GLN A 19 -5.11 25.10 -8.84
N ALA A 20 -4.68 25.91 -7.86
CA ALA A 20 -4.78 25.58 -6.45
C ALA A 20 -6.23 25.33 -6.01
N LEU A 21 -7.17 26.15 -6.46
CA LEU A 21 -8.59 25.96 -6.19
C LEU A 21 -9.13 24.64 -6.79
N ARG A 22 -8.70 24.28 -7.99
CA ARG A 22 -9.07 23.02 -8.63
C ARG A 22 -8.45 21.82 -7.89
N LEU A 23 -7.19 21.93 -7.49
CA LEU A 23 -6.54 20.88 -6.66
C LEU A 23 -7.27 20.71 -5.32
N ARG A 24 -7.65 21.81 -4.65
CA ARG A 24 -8.46 21.76 -3.42
C ARG A 24 -9.76 20.99 -3.62
N GLN A 25 -10.47 21.23 -4.72
CA GLN A 25 -11.71 20.50 -5.05
C GLN A 25 -11.44 19.00 -5.29
N SER A 26 -10.36 18.65 -5.99
CA SER A 26 -9.95 17.26 -6.21
C SER A 26 -9.50 16.60 -4.91
N ASN A 27 -8.82 17.33 -4.01
CA ASN A 27 -8.34 16.81 -2.74
C ASN A 27 -9.48 16.35 -1.82
N VAL A 28 -10.64 17.01 -1.85
CA VAL A 28 -11.82 16.56 -1.09
C VAL A 28 -12.21 15.15 -1.51
N ILE A 29 -12.30 14.90 -2.82
CA ILE A 29 -12.67 13.59 -3.38
C ILE A 29 -11.61 12.54 -3.01
N ILE A 30 -10.33 12.84 -3.26
CA ILE A 30 -9.23 11.90 -3.01
C ILE A 30 -9.13 11.55 -1.51
N LYS A 31 -9.37 12.50 -0.61
CA LYS A 31 -9.38 12.25 0.84
C LYS A 31 -10.50 11.29 1.24
N GLU A 32 -11.69 11.45 0.71
CA GLU A 32 -12.82 10.54 0.92
C GLU A 32 -12.49 9.13 0.41
N ASP A 33 -11.98 9.02 -0.81
CA ASP A 33 -11.60 7.75 -1.44
C ASP A 33 -10.48 7.02 -0.65
N LEU A 34 -9.51 7.75 -0.13
CA LEU A 34 -8.45 7.20 0.73
C LEU A 34 -9.00 6.61 2.03
N GLN A 35 -9.99 7.27 2.64
CA GLN A 35 -10.66 6.76 3.83
C GLN A 35 -11.44 5.48 3.50
N GLU A 36 -12.20 5.47 2.40
CA GLU A 36 -12.95 4.29 1.97
C GLU A 36 -12.04 3.10 1.67
N TRP A 37 -10.92 3.35 0.98
CA TRP A 37 -9.91 2.33 0.69
C TRP A 37 -9.33 1.74 1.98
N ARG A 38 -8.93 2.59 2.92
CA ARG A 38 -8.43 2.14 4.24
C ARG A 38 -9.47 1.33 5.00
N GLU A 39 -10.74 1.76 5.00
CA GLU A 39 -11.82 1.04 5.68
C GLU A 39 -12.12 -0.32 5.03
N ALA A 40 -11.99 -0.46 3.71
CA ALA A 40 -12.10 -1.75 3.03
C ALA A 40 -11.01 -2.73 3.50
N ILE A 41 -9.76 -2.25 3.62
CA ILE A 41 -8.64 -3.04 4.15
C ILE A 41 -8.90 -3.42 5.63
N LYS A 42 -9.37 -2.46 6.44
CA LYS A 42 -9.71 -2.69 7.85
C LYS A 42 -10.74 -3.80 8.02
N LYS A 43 -11.81 -3.79 7.21
CA LYS A 43 -12.83 -4.83 7.24
C LYS A 43 -12.26 -6.22 7.01
N LEU A 44 -11.36 -6.37 6.03
CA LEU A 44 -10.67 -7.63 5.76
C LEU A 44 -9.75 -8.03 6.92
N ALA A 45 -8.98 -7.09 7.47
CA ALA A 45 -8.10 -7.34 8.61
C ALA A 45 -8.88 -7.89 9.82
N LEU A 46 -9.98 -7.24 10.18
CA LEU A 46 -10.80 -7.65 11.32
C LEU A 46 -11.55 -8.96 11.07
N LYS A 47 -12.15 -9.11 9.89
CA LYS A 47 -12.92 -10.31 9.54
C LYS A 47 -12.07 -11.58 9.54
N TYR A 48 -10.83 -11.48 9.10
CA TYR A 48 -9.93 -12.62 8.94
C TYR A 48 -8.76 -12.62 9.94
N LYS A 49 -8.95 -11.95 11.10
CA LYS A 49 -7.92 -11.80 12.13
C LYS A 49 -7.31 -13.14 12.53
N GLU A 50 -8.15 -14.15 12.73
CA GLU A 50 -7.77 -15.51 13.19
C GLU A 50 -7.59 -16.50 12.02
N THR A 51 -7.77 -16.07 10.76
CA THR A 51 -7.66 -16.96 9.62
C THR A 51 -6.20 -17.26 9.33
N VAL A 52 -5.76 -18.45 9.73
CA VAL A 52 -4.38 -18.89 9.55
C VAL A 52 -4.05 -19.10 8.08
N MET A 53 -2.86 -18.69 7.69
CA MET A 53 -2.30 -18.92 6.37
C MET A 53 -0.78 -19.05 6.44
N MET A 54 -0.19 -19.46 5.33
CA MET A 54 1.25 -19.53 5.21
C MET A 54 1.86 -18.16 4.96
N GLY A 55 2.78 -17.74 5.84
CA GLY A 55 3.71 -16.65 5.57
C GLY A 55 4.80 -17.13 4.59
N ARG A 56 5.03 -16.34 3.53
CA ARG A 56 6.02 -16.66 2.49
C ARG A 56 7.08 -15.57 2.40
N THR A 57 8.34 -15.99 2.39
CA THR A 57 9.49 -15.14 2.06
C THR A 57 10.19 -15.74 0.85
N HIS A 58 10.64 -14.90 -0.09
CA HIS A 58 11.22 -15.36 -1.37
C HIS A 58 10.30 -16.30 -2.18
N GLY A 59 8.96 -16.24 -1.93
CA GLY A 59 7.99 -17.18 -2.52
C GLY A 59 7.94 -18.57 -1.87
N VAL A 60 8.74 -18.81 -0.82
CA VAL A 60 8.85 -20.09 -0.10
C VAL A 60 8.11 -20.01 1.21
N HIS A 61 7.54 -21.14 1.67
CA HIS A 61 6.90 -21.26 2.98
C HIS A 61 7.90 -20.95 4.09
N ALA A 62 7.55 -20.01 4.97
CA ALA A 62 8.35 -19.63 6.13
C ALA A 62 7.65 -20.08 7.42
N GLU A 63 6.80 -19.23 7.98
CA GLU A 63 6.09 -19.49 9.24
C GLU A 63 4.59 -19.20 9.09
N PRO A 64 3.74 -19.80 9.91
CA PRO A 64 2.32 -19.47 10.01
C PRO A 64 2.09 -17.99 10.34
N THR A 65 1.11 -17.40 9.70
CA THR A 65 0.60 -16.05 9.96
C THR A 65 -0.92 -16.05 9.83
N THR A 66 -1.59 -14.88 9.88
CA THR A 66 -3.00 -14.78 9.55
C THR A 66 -3.23 -13.86 8.35
N PHE A 67 -4.30 -14.12 7.60
CA PHE A 67 -4.72 -13.20 6.53
C PHE A 67 -5.08 -11.82 7.11
N GLY A 68 -5.65 -11.78 8.31
CA GLY A 68 -5.90 -10.53 9.02
C GLY A 68 -4.64 -9.75 9.35
N LEU A 69 -3.56 -10.38 9.81
CA LEU A 69 -2.25 -9.73 10.02
C LEU A 69 -1.67 -9.17 8.72
N LYS A 70 -1.79 -9.92 7.62
CA LYS A 70 -1.40 -9.46 6.29
C LYS A 70 -2.16 -8.17 5.93
N MET A 71 -3.47 -8.14 6.11
CA MET A 71 -4.29 -6.94 5.85
C MET A 71 -4.01 -5.81 6.84
N ALA A 72 -3.73 -6.10 8.11
CA ALA A 72 -3.37 -5.10 9.12
C ALA A 72 -2.08 -4.33 8.74
N ARG A 73 -1.10 -4.98 8.10
CA ARG A 73 0.09 -4.32 7.55
C ARG A 73 -0.29 -3.31 6.46
N PHE A 74 -1.21 -3.66 5.56
CA PHE A 74 -1.69 -2.75 4.51
C PHE A 74 -2.56 -1.64 5.08
N TYR A 75 -3.35 -1.90 6.12
CA TYR A 75 -4.09 -0.87 6.86
C TYR A 75 -3.15 0.19 7.45
N ALA A 76 -2.07 -0.23 8.10
CA ALA A 76 -1.06 0.69 8.61
C ALA A 76 -0.37 1.49 7.49
N SER A 77 -0.16 0.87 6.31
CA SER A 77 0.35 1.55 5.12
C SER A 77 -0.62 2.61 4.61
N ALA A 78 -1.92 2.28 4.48
CA ALA A 78 -2.97 3.20 4.07
C ALA A 78 -3.13 4.38 5.06
N THR A 79 -3.00 4.15 6.36
CA THR A 79 -3.03 5.20 7.38
C THR A 79 -1.88 6.20 7.17
N ARG A 80 -0.67 5.72 6.85
CA ARG A 80 0.45 6.61 6.50
C ARG A 80 0.25 7.34 5.17
N ALA A 81 -0.43 6.72 4.21
CA ALA A 81 -0.79 7.35 2.93
C ALA A 81 -1.69 8.56 3.15
N ILE A 82 -2.73 8.42 3.98
CA ILE A 82 -3.66 9.50 4.35
C ILE A 82 -2.89 10.66 4.99
N ALA A 83 -2.07 10.39 5.99
CA ALA A 83 -1.31 11.44 6.67
C ALA A 83 -0.35 12.21 5.72
N ARG A 84 0.29 11.51 4.76
CA ARG A 84 1.11 12.16 3.74
C ARG A 84 0.27 13.01 2.80
N PHE A 85 -0.86 12.47 2.33
CA PHE A 85 -1.73 13.20 1.42
C PHE A 85 -2.32 14.44 2.07
N ASP A 86 -2.76 14.37 3.33
CA ASP A 86 -3.28 15.52 4.07
C ASP A 86 -2.26 16.66 4.15
N ARG A 87 -0.98 16.33 4.37
CA ARG A 87 0.11 17.32 4.40
C ARG A 87 0.27 18.00 3.03
N VAL A 88 0.50 17.23 1.96
CA VAL A 88 0.76 17.82 0.64
C VAL A 88 -0.48 18.50 0.05
N ALA A 89 -1.68 18.02 0.36
CA ALA A 89 -2.93 18.67 -0.03
C ALA A 89 -3.01 20.08 0.56
N SER A 90 -2.72 20.25 1.87
CA SER A 90 -2.72 21.55 2.50
C SER A 90 -1.66 22.51 1.92
N GLU A 91 -0.52 21.97 1.47
CA GLU A 91 0.56 22.77 0.88
C GLU A 91 0.25 23.25 -0.54
N VAL A 92 -0.44 22.46 -1.38
CA VAL A 92 -0.84 22.88 -2.73
C VAL A 92 -2.12 23.71 -2.77
N GLU A 93 -2.89 23.77 -1.67
CA GLU A 93 -4.06 24.64 -1.51
C GLU A 93 -3.64 26.08 -1.19
N THR A 94 -2.66 26.57 -1.94
CA THR A 94 -2.06 27.89 -1.76
C THR A 94 -2.11 28.69 -3.06
N GLY A 95 -2.33 30.01 -2.97
CA GLY A 95 -2.38 30.90 -4.12
C GLY A 95 -1.48 32.11 -3.93
N LYS A 96 -1.34 32.94 -4.98
CA LYS A 96 -0.56 34.18 -4.96
C LYS A 96 -1.19 35.26 -5.84
N LEU A 97 -1.05 36.52 -5.44
CA LEU A 97 -1.38 37.71 -6.23
C LEU A 97 -0.24 38.74 -6.10
N SER A 98 1.00 38.29 -6.19
CA SER A 98 2.19 39.11 -5.91
C SER A 98 2.83 39.75 -7.16
N GLY A 99 2.19 39.58 -8.33
CA GLY A 99 2.62 40.23 -9.57
C GLY A 99 3.71 39.51 -10.35
N ALA A 100 4.30 40.19 -11.33
CA ALA A 100 5.18 39.58 -12.34
C ALA A 100 6.46 38.93 -11.82
N VAL A 101 6.96 39.33 -10.67
CA VAL A 101 8.21 38.82 -10.04
C VAL A 101 8.08 38.63 -8.55
N GLY A 102 6.86 38.64 -8.00
CA GLY A 102 6.63 38.39 -6.57
C GLY A 102 6.82 39.58 -5.63
N THR A 103 6.93 40.79 -6.13
CA THR A 103 7.29 41.99 -5.32
C THR A 103 6.09 42.85 -4.89
N PHE A 104 4.87 42.47 -5.23
CA PHE A 104 3.65 43.25 -4.97
C PHE A 104 3.69 44.71 -5.52
N ALA A 105 4.44 44.93 -6.61
CA ALA A 105 4.71 46.27 -7.10
C ALA A 105 3.45 47.09 -7.42
N ASN A 106 2.39 46.43 -7.89
CA ASN A 106 1.18 47.10 -8.38
C ASN A 106 -0.09 46.75 -7.57
N VAL A 107 -0.02 45.80 -6.68
CA VAL A 107 -1.14 45.34 -5.83
C VAL A 107 -0.60 45.08 -4.42
N PRO A 108 -1.16 45.73 -3.40
CA PRO A 108 -0.64 45.56 -2.02
C PRO A 108 -0.97 44.17 -1.47
N PRO A 109 -0.14 43.64 -0.54
CA PRO A 109 -0.29 42.27 0.00
C PRO A 109 -1.67 41.95 0.58
N TYR A 110 -2.34 42.92 1.22
CA TYR A 110 -3.66 42.68 1.80
C TYR A 110 -4.72 42.23 0.77
N VAL A 111 -4.55 42.56 -0.52
CA VAL A 111 -5.47 42.12 -1.59
C VAL A 111 -5.31 40.61 -1.82
N GLU A 112 -4.09 40.08 -1.74
CA GLU A 112 -3.82 38.66 -1.78
C GLU A 112 -4.47 37.95 -0.58
N GLU A 113 -4.26 38.47 0.63
CA GLU A 113 -4.83 37.91 1.85
C GLU A 113 -6.36 37.78 1.77
N VAL A 114 -7.05 38.87 1.38
CA VAL A 114 -8.51 38.87 1.22
C VAL A 114 -8.95 37.89 0.14
N ALA A 115 -8.28 37.89 -1.02
CA ALA A 115 -8.63 36.97 -2.10
C ALA A 115 -8.44 35.50 -1.73
N MET A 116 -7.35 35.15 -1.03
CA MET A 116 -7.11 33.79 -0.59
C MET A 116 -8.14 33.37 0.48
N GLN A 117 -8.50 34.24 1.39
CA GLN A 117 -9.55 34.00 2.37
C GLN A 117 -10.90 33.72 1.70
N GLU A 118 -11.31 34.52 0.73
CA GLU A 118 -12.56 34.34 -0.02
C GLU A 118 -12.57 33.02 -0.84
N LEU A 119 -11.42 32.61 -1.38
CA LEU A 119 -11.25 31.36 -2.10
C LEU A 119 -11.07 30.14 -1.19
N GLY A 120 -10.87 30.35 0.10
CA GLY A 120 -10.53 29.29 1.07
C GLY A 120 -9.17 28.66 0.79
N LEU A 121 -8.22 29.45 0.28
CA LEU A 121 -6.84 29.08 0.03
C LEU A 121 -5.91 29.75 1.06
N THR A 122 -4.68 29.30 1.15
CA THR A 122 -3.62 29.96 1.92
C THR A 122 -2.83 30.90 1.01
N ALA A 123 -2.46 32.10 1.47
CA ALA A 123 -1.55 32.97 0.75
C ALA A 123 -0.12 32.41 0.83
N GLN A 124 0.56 32.32 -0.32
CA GLN A 124 1.95 31.90 -0.35
C GLN A 124 2.86 32.98 0.27
N PRO A 125 3.67 32.69 1.28
CA PRO A 125 4.50 33.70 1.94
C PRO A 125 5.46 34.42 1.01
N ILE A 126 5.96 33.71 -0.01
CA ILE A 126 6.83 34.27 -1.06
C ILE A 126 6.72 33.41 -2.33
N GLY A 127 6.64 34.08 -3.46
CA GLY A 127 6.69 33.44 -4.77
C GLY A 127 7.54 34.30 -5.73
N SER A 128 7.80 33.78 -6.92
CA SER A 128 8.33 34.52 -8.04
C SER A 128 7.16 35.01 -8.93
N GLN A 129 7.23 34.89 -10.24
CA GLN A 129 6.04 35.03 -11.08
C GLN A 129 5.05 33.87 -10.83
N VAL A 130 5.52 32.73 -10.37
CA VAL A 130 4.75 31.50 -10.09
C VAL A 130 4.86 31.10 -8.62
N LEU A 131 3.96 30.21 -8.20
CA LEU A 131 4.14 29.43 -6.96
C LEU A 131 5.39 28.55 -7.08
N PRO A 132 6.09 28.23 -5.97
CA PRO A 132 7.18 27.26 -5.97
C PRO A 132 6.71 25.89 -6.49
N ARG A 133 7.42 25.33 -7.49
CA ARG A 133 7.00 24.07 -8.15
C ARG A 133 7.35 22.82 -7.34
N ASP A 134 8.18 22.93 -6.33
CA ASP A 134 8.43 21.86 -5.36
C ASP A 134 7.14 21.42 -4.62
N LEU A 135 6.21 22.34 -4.37
CA LEU A 135 4.88 22.04 -3.83
C LEU A 135 4.11 21.07 -4.73
N HIS A 136 4.08 21.34 -6.03
CA HIS A 136 3.41 20.47 -7.02
C HIS A 136 4.17 19.16 -7.21
N ALA A 137 5.51 19.20 -7.15
CA ALA A 137 6.34 18.00 -7.25
C ALA A 137 6.10 17.06 -6.06
N ASP A 138 6.09 17.56 -4.82
CA ASP A 138 5.80 16.76 -3.63
C ASP A 138 4.38 16.17 -3.66
N TYR A 139 3.40 16.96 -4.14
CA TYR A 139 2.03 16.50 -4.32
C TYR A 139 1.94 15.31 -5.30
N VAL A 140 2.53 15.43 -6.50
CA VAL A 140 2.48 14.35 -7.50
C VAL A 140 3.31 13.15 -7.06
N GLN A 141 4.46 13.36 -6.39
CA GLN A 141 5.25 12.27 -5.81
C GLN A 141 4.47 11.50 -4.74
N THR A 142 3.74 12.22 -3.89
CA THR A 142 2.89 11.59 -2.87
C THR A 142 1.78 10.77 -3.50
N ILE A 143 1.11 11.27 -4.55
CA ILE A 143 0.12 10.50 -5.32
C ILE A 143 0.77 9.25 -5.93
N ALA A 144 1.96 9.37 -6.51
CA ALA A 144 2.68 8.22 -7.08
C ALA A 144 3.08 7.19 -6.02
N LEU A 145 3.47 7.65 -4.82
CA LEU A 145 3.75 6.76 -3.69
C LEU A 145 2.50 6.02 -3.22
N ILE A 146 1.36 6.69 -3.14
CA ILE A 146 0.07 6.07 -2.82
C ILE A 146 -0.28 5.00 -3.87
N GLY A 147 -0.16 5.34 -5.16
CA GLY A 147 -0.35 4.37 -6.24
C GLY A 147 0.58 3.16 -6.13
N THR A 148 1.83 3.36 -5.69
CA THR A 148 2.79 2.28 -5.44
C THR A 148 2.39 1.41 -4.23
N GLN A 149 1.83 1.98 -3.18
CA GLN A 149 1.30 1.22 -2.04
C GLN A 149 0.05 0.38 -2.44
N MET A 150 -0.78 0.92 -3.33
CA MET A 150 -1.89 0.16 -3.92
C MET A 150 -1.39 -0.98 -4.80
N GLU A 151 -0.35 -0.74 -5.61
CA GLU A 151 0.32 -1.77 -6.43
C GLU A 151 0.89 -2.90 -5.55
N GLU A 152 1.45 -2.58 -4.38
CA GLU A 152 1.96 -3.58 -3.45
C GLU A 152 0.86 -4.54 -2.99
N LEU A 153 -0.30 -4.03 -2.59
CA LEU A 153 -1.45 -4.85 -2.20
C LEU A 153 -2.03 -5.62 -3.39
N ALA A 154 -2.19 -4.97 -4.54
CA ALA A 154 -2.65 -5.61 -5.77
C ALA A 154 -1.73 -6.76 -6.21
N THR A 155 -0.42 -6.59 -6.08
CA THR A 155 0.58 -7.62 -6.38
C THR A 155 0.45 -8.80 -5.42
N GLU A 156 0.21 -8.56 -4.14
CA GLU A 156 -0.02 -9.62 -3.16
C GLU A 156 -1.31 -10.40 -3.47
N ILE A 157 -2.42 -9.72 -3.78
CA ILE A 157 -3.68 -10.38 -4.17
C ILE A 157 -3.46 -11.26 -5.42
N ARG A 158 -2.81 -10.73 -6.45
CA ARG A 158 -2.47 -11.48 -7.67
C ARG A 158 -1.59 -12.70 -7.37
N ALA A 159 -0.62 -12.57 -6.45
CA ALA A 159 0.23 -13.68 -6.04
C ALA A 159 -0.58 -14.77 -5.31
N LEU A 160 -1.54 -14.39 -4.46
CA LEU A 160 -2.40 -15.33 -3.73
C LEU A 160 -3.50 -15.95 -4.62
N GLN A 161 -3.85 -15.32 -5.74
CA GLN A 161 -4.84 -15.84 -6.71
C GLN A 161 -4.25 -16.83 -7.71
N ARG A 162 -2.93 -17.02 -7.77
CA ARG A 162 -2.32 -18.01 -8.69
C ARG A 162 -2.93 -19.38 -8.49
N SER A 163 -3.10 -20.13 -9.61
CA SER A 163 -3.80 -21.42 -9.64
C SER A 163 -3.28 -22.43 -8.62
N GLU A 164 -1.97 -22.46 -8.38
CA GLU A 164 -1.31 -23.35 -7.42
C GLU A 164 -1.43 -22.89 -5.97
N ILE A 165 -1.84 -21.63 -5.70
CA ILE A 165 -2.03 -21.07 -4.36
C ILE A 165 -3.51 -20.95 -4.03
N HIS A 166 -4.25 -20.19 -4.82
CA HIS A 166 -5.70 -20.00 -4.78
C HIS A 166 -6.27 -19.72 -3.37
N GLU A 167 -5.62 -18.83 -2.64
CA GLU A 167 -6.02 -18.43 -1.28
C GLU A 167 -7.00 -17.25 -1.28
N VAL A 168 -7.00 -16.45 -2.36
CA VAL A 168 -7.97 -15.38 -2.63
C VAL A 168 -8.34 -15.36 -4.12
N GLU A 169 -9.41 -14.64 -4.47
CA GLU A 169 -9.85 -14.40 -5.85
C GLU A 169 -10.57 -13.05 -5.93
N GLU A 170 -10.28 -12.23 -6.95
CA GLU A 170 -11.10 -11.04 -7.25
C GLU A 170 -12.57 -11.44 -7.42
N GLY A 171 -13.47 -10.63 -6.86
CA GLY A 171 -14.90 -10.87 -6.98
C GLY A 171 -15.36 -10.90 -8.44
N PHE A 172 -16.08 -11.96 -8.81
CA PHE A 172 -16.60 -12.14 -10.15
C PHE A 172 -18.09 -11.79 -10.19
N ALA A 173 -18.47 -10.77 -10.95
CA ALA A 173 -19.87 -10.41 -11.12
C ALA A 173 -20.61 -11.48 -11.93
N LYS A 174 -21.88 -11.71 -11.60
CA LYS A 174 -22.73 -12.65 -12.35
C LYS A 174 -22.80 -12.24 -13.83
N GLY A 175 -22.34 -13.10 -14.73
CA GLY A 175 -22.26 -12.83 -16.17
C GLY A 175 -20.96 -12.20 -16.67
N GLN A 176 -20.01 -11.90 -15.79
CA GLN A 176 -18.68 -11.43 -16.17
C GLN A 176 -17.91 -12.55 -16.88
N LYS A 177 -17.21 -12.21 -17.99
CA LYS A 177 -16.33 -13.14 -18.69
C LYS A 177 -14.89 -12.95 -18.21
N GLY A 178 -14.29 -13.98 -17.64
CA GLY A 178 -12.91 -13.93 -17.10
C GLY A 178 -11.84 -14.08 -18.18
N SER A 179 -12.18 -14.70 -19.28
CA SER A 179 -11.29 -14.92 -20.43
C SER A 179 -12.10 -15.00 -21.70
N SER A 180 -11.56 -14.49 -22.80
CA SER A 180 -12.20 -14.59 -24.13
C SER A 180 -12.16 -16.02 -24.70
N ALA A 181 -11.19 -16.84 -24.28
CA ALA A 181 -10.95 -18.16 -24.84
C ALA A 181 -11.26 -19.34 -23.88
N MET A 182 -11.07 -19.11 -22.55
CA MET A 182 -11.17 -20.18 -21.55
C MET A 182 -12.22 -19.81 -20.49
N PRO A 183 -13.44 -20.39 -20.53
CA PRO A 183 -14.56 -20.00 -19.65
C PRO A 183 -14.29 -20.14 -18.15
N HIS A 184 -13.40 -21.07 -17.76
CA HIS A 184 -13.03 -21.33 -16.36
C HIS A 184 -11.98 -20.36 -15.81
N LYS A 185 -11.28 -19.60 -16.68
CA LYS A 185 -10.14 -18.78 -16.29
C LYS A 185 -10.62 -17.43 -15.76
N ARG A 186 -10.39 -17.18 -14.48
CA ARG A 186 -10.69 -15.92 -13.78
C ARG A 186 -9.41 -15.15 -13.54
N ASN A 187 -9.18 -14.11 -14.34
CA ASN A 187 -7.97 -13.31 -14.26
C ASN A 187 -8.15 -12.17 -13.25
N PRO A 188 -7.11 -11.79 -12.49
CA PRO A 188 -7.12 -10.63 -11.59
C PRO A 188 -6.94 -9.32 -12.37
N ILE A 189 -7.85 -9.03 -13.31
CA ILE A 189 -7.75 -7.91 -14.26
C ILE A 189 -7.79 -6.56 -13.52
N GLY A 190 -8.54 -6.48 -12.43
CA GLY A 190 -8.64 -5.27 -11.63
C GLY A 190 -7.30 -4.91 -11.02
N ASP A 191 -6.64 -5.84 -10.36
CA ASP A 191 -5.34 -5.65 -9.73
C ASP A 191 -4.20 -5.49 -10.75
N GLU A 192 -4.31 -6.12 -11.94
CA GLU A 192 -3.40 -5.85 -13.05
C GLU A 192 -3.50 -4.40 -13.54
N ASN A 193 -4.72 -3.83 -13.64
CA ASN A 193 -4.92 -2.44 -13.98
C ASN A 193 -4.34 -1.50 -12.93
N ILE A 194 -4.56 -1.76 -11.64
CA ILE A 194 -3.95 -0.98 -10.54
C ILE A 194 -2.41 -0.97 -10.69
N THR A 195 -1.81 -2.14 -10.91
CA THR A 195 -0.36 -2.28 -11.13
C THR A 195 0.12 -1.45 -12.34
N GLY A 196 -0.63 -1.46 -13.44
CA GLY A 196 -0.30 -0.70 -14.65
C GLY A 196 -0.36 0.82 -14.42
N LEU A 197 -1.43 1.31 -13.78
CA LEU A 197 -1.64 2.73 -13.53
C LEU A 197 -0.63 3.33 -12.53
N ALA A 198 -0.17 2.56 -11.55
CA ALA A 198 0.89 2.98 -10.66
C ALA A 198 2.19 3.36 -11.40
N ARG A 199 2.49 2.68 -12.51
CA ARG A 199 3.65 3.02 -13.36
C ARG A 199 3.50 4.38 -14.04
N VAL A 200 2.28 4.71 -14.49
CA VAL A 200 1.96 6.00 -15.12
C VAL A 200 2.16 7.13 -14.10
N LEU A 201 1.64 6.96 -12.88
CA LEU A 201 1.81 7.95 -11.81
C LEU A 201 3.29 8.20 -11.47
N ARG A 202 4.14 7.16 -11.47
CA ARG A 202 5.60 7.32 -11.28
C ARG A 202 6.25 8.12 -12.40
N GLY A 203 5.80 7.94 -13.64
CA GLY A 203 6.24 8.77 -14.77
C GLY A 203 5.89 10.25 -14.58
N TYR A 204 4.69 10.53 -14.09
CA TYR A 204 4.25 11.90 -13.79
C TYR A 204 5.04 12.52 -12.63
N ALA A 205 5.41 11.74 -11.63
CA ALA A 205 6.26 12.22 -10.53
C ALA A 205 7.64 12.69 -11.02
N VAL A 206 8.24 11.97 -11.96
CA VAL A 206 9.50 12.41 -12.61
C VAL A 206 9.29 13.72 -13.34
N THR A 207 8.24 13.83 -14.15
CA THR A 207 7.92 15.07 -14.88
C THR A 207 7.69 16.26 -13.94
N ALA A 208 7.03 16.02 -12.79
CA ALA A 208 6.82 17.06 -11.79
C ALA A 208 8.12 17.56 -11.14
N LEU A 209 9.08 16.67 -10.92
CA LEU A 209 10.42 17.03 -10.44
C LEU A 209 11.18 17.91 -11.43
N GLU A 210 11.11 17.58 -12.73
CA GLU A 210 11.76 18.36 -13.78
C GLU A 210 11.16 19.78 -13.90
N ASN A 211 9.92 19.98 -13.49
CA ASN A 211 9.26 21.30 -13.49
C ASN A 211 9.71 22.22 -12.34
N VAL A 212 10.50 21.73 -11.36
CA VAL A 212 10.98 22.55 -10.24
C VAL A 212 12.02 23.56 -10.72
N THR A 213 12.89 23.17 -11.64
CA THR A 213 13.98 24.01 -12.14
C THR A 213 13.53 24.90 -13.29
N LEU A 214 13.11 26.12 -12.97
CA LEU A 214 12.75 27.15 -13.94
C LEU A 214 13.88 28.19 -14.06
N TRP A 215 13.92 28.91 -15.20
CA TRP A 215 14.86 30.02 -15.38
C TRP A 215 14.36 31.27 -14.64
N HIS A 216 15.22 31.81 -13.79
CA HIS A 216 14.97 33.03 -13.03
C HIS A 216 13.62 33.01 -12.29
N GLU A 217 12.81 34.04 -12.41
CA GLU A 217 11.51 34.16 -11.78
C GLU A 217 10.43 33.31 -12.47
N ARG A 218 10.65 32.88 -13.71
CA ARG A 218 9.86 31.89 -14.46
C ARG A 218 10.34 31.77 -15.91
N ASP A 219 10.34 30.58 -16.45
CA ASP A 219 10.07 30.30 -17.86
C ASP A 219 8.75 29.49 -17.99
N ILE A 220 8.30 29.20 -19.22
CA ILE A 220 7.00 28.56 -19.43
C ILE A 220 7.10 27.03 -19.65
N SER A 221 8.26 26.41 -19.48
CA SER A 221 8.49 24.98 -19.76
C SER A 221 7.59 24.06 -18.93
N HIS A 222 7.31 24.43 -17.67
CA HIS A 222 6.42 23.68 -16.77
C HIS A 222 4.96 23.60 -17.28
N SER A 223 4.47 24.64 -17.94
CA SER A 223 3.04 24.85 -18.19
C SER A 223 2.41 23.76 -19.07
N SER A 224 3.09 23.33 -20.13
CA SER A 224 2.60 22.27 -21.03
C SER A 224 2.55 20.92 -20.32
N ALA A 225 3.54 20.62 -19.50
CA ALA A 225 3.63 19.37 -18.73
C ALA A 225 2.58 19.32 -17.62
N GLU A 226 2.40 20.40 -16.86
CA GLU A 226 1.43 20.48 -15.74
C GLU A 226 -0.01 20.31 -16.19
N ARG A 227 -0.36 20.76 -17.38
CA ARG A 227 -1.70 20.55 -17.96
C ARG A 227 -2.07 19.08 -18.11
N ILE A 228 -1.07 18.24 -18.28
CA ILE A 228 -1.24 16.80 -18.38
C ILE A 228 -1.14 16.19 -16.98
N ILE A 229 0.01 16.33 -16.32
CA ILE A 229 0.33 15.55 -15.12
C ILE A 229 -0.57 15.85 -13.92
N LEU A 230 -0.98 17.10 -13.71
CA LEU A 230 -1.82 17.44 -12.55
C LEU A 230 -3.25 16.94 -12.73
N ALA A 231 -3.83 17.13 -13.91
CA ALA A 231 -5.18 16.66 -14.22
C ALA A 231 -5.26 15.13 -14.23
N ASP A 232 -4.32 14.48 -14.92
CA ASP A 232 -4.33 13.03 -15.06
C ASP A 232 -3.95 12.33 -13.76
N ALA A 233 -2.96 12.83 -12.99
CA ALA A 233 -2.59 12.22 -11.73
C ALA A 233 -3.74 12.19 -10.72
N THR A 234 -4.50 13.28 -10.62
CA THR A 234 -5.67 13.37 -9.73
C THR A 234 -6.80 12.44 -10.20
N ALA A 235 -7.06 12.37 -11.51
CA ALA A 235 -8.08 11.47 -12.06
C ALA A 235 -7.70 10.00 -11.95
N ILE A 236 -6.42 9.65 -12.19
CA ILE A 236 -5.93 8.29 -12.09
C ILE A 236 -5.99 7.78 -10.65
N ILE A 237 -5.56 8.58 -9.67
CA ILE A 237 -5.58 8.13 -8.27
C ILE A 237 -7.01 7.95 -7.74
N ASP A 238 -7.96 8.84 -8.09
CA ASP A 238 -9.39 8.67 -7.79
C ASP A 238 -9.92 7.35 -8.38
N TYR A 239 -9.67 7.11 -9.66
CA TYR A 239 -10.07 5.86 -10.32
C TYR A 239 -9.46 4.63 -9.63
N MET A 240 -8.16 4.66 -9.32
CA MET A 240 -7.47 3.55 -8.66
C MET A 240 -8.07 3.27 -7.29
N LEU A 241 -8.30 4.29 -6.47
CA LEU A 241 -8.85 4.15 -5.12
C LEU A 241 -10.26 3.54 -5.15
N LYS A 242 -11.15 4.07 -5.98
CA LYS A 242 -12.51 3.53 -6.13
C LYS A 242 -12.52 2.10 -6.64
N ARG A 243 -11.73 1.82 -7.67
CA ARG A 243 -11.66 0.48 -8.24
C ARG A 243 -11.12 -0.53 -7.25
N HIS A 244 -10.00 -0.22 -6.58
CA HIS A 244 -9.37 -1.13 -5.63
C HIS A 244 -10.25 -1.34 -4.38
N THR A 245 -10.91 -0.29 -3.89
CA THR A 245 -11.92 -0.40 -2.82
C THR A 245 -13.03 -1.37 -3.21
N GLY A 246 -13.51 -1.29 -4.46
CA GLY A 246 -14.50 -2.22 -5.00
C GLY A 246 -13.99 -3.67 -5.05
N ILE A 247 -12.74 -3.89 -5.46
CA ILE A 247 -12.09 -5.22 -5.47
C ILE A 247 -12.02 -5.77 -4.04
N LEU A 248 -11.50 -5.00 -3.08
CA LEU A 248 -11.34 -5.43 -1.69
C LEU A 248 -12.68 -5.75 -1.00
N ASN A 249 -13.71 -4.96 -1.24
CA ASN A 249 -15.04 -5.22 -0.69
C ASN A 249 -15.71 -6.50 -1.24
N ASN A 250 -15.29 -6.97 -2.41
CA ASN A 250 -15.82 -8.16 -3.08
C ASN A 250 -14.79 -9.30 -3.16
N LEU A 251 -13.67 -9.21 -2.47
CA LEU A 251 -12.61 -10.21 -2.51
C LEU A 251 -13.10 -11.56 -1.95
N GLY A 252 -13.02 -12.61 -2.76
CA GLY A 252 -13.17 -13.99 -2.31
C GLY A 252 -11.93 -14.40 -1.49
N VAL A 253 -12.16 -14.90 -0.29
CA VAL A 253 -11.09 -15.41 0.59
C VAL A 253 -11.41 -16.85 0.93
N PHE A 254 -10.44 -17.75 0.82
CA PHE A 254 -10.62 -19.20 0.95
C PHE A 254 -9.82 -19.77 2.14
N PRO A 255 -10.34 -19.67 3.39
CA PRO A 255 -9.66 -20.16 4.59
C PRO A 255 -9.26 -21.63 4.53
N ASP A 256 -10.14 -22.49 3.96
CA ASP A 256 -9.86 -23.92 3.82
C ASP A 256 -8.68 -24.20 2.88
N THR A 257 -8.51 -23.38 1.83
CA THR A 257 -7.35 -23.48 0.94
C THR A 257 -6.08 -22.98 1.63
N MET A 258 -6.18 -21.89 2.40
CA MET A 258 -5.07 -21.38 3.20
C MET A 258 -4.55 -22.48 4.17
N GLN A 259 -5.48 -23.15 4.88
CA GLN A 259 -5.14 -24.25 5.80
C GLN A 259 -4.47 -25.41 5.05
N LYS A 260 -5.04 -25.87 3.92
CA LYS A 260 -4.46 -26.96 3.12
C LYS A 260 -3.07 -26.62 2.57
N ASN A 261 -2.83 -25.35 2.24
CA ASN A 261 -1.53 -24.94 1.74
C ASN A 261 -0.42 -25.02 2.80
N MET A 262 -0.76 -24.93 4.09
CA MET A 262 0.21 -25.13 5.16
C MET A 262 0.83 -26.53 5.16
N ASP A 263 0.07 -27.55 4.77
CA ASP A 263 0.51 -28.95 4.78
C ASP A 263 1.38 -29.31 3.56
N ARG A 264 1.48 -28.45 2.55
CA ARG A 264 2.22 -28.72 1.29
C ARG A 264 3.71 -28.98 1.48
N THR A 265 4.29 -28.58 2.58
CA THR A 265 5.69 -28.79 2.93
C THR A 265 5.87 -29.85 4.04
N TYR A 266 4.92 -30.77 4.14
CA TYR A 266 4.99 -31.94 5.03
C TYR A 266 5.24 -31.60 6.51
N GLY A 267 4.86 -30.40 6.96
CA GLY A 267 5.07 -29.92 8.32
C GLY A 267 6.45 -29.31 8.59
N LEU A 268 7.28 -29.10 7.56
CA LEU A 268 8.62 -28.49 7.70
C LEU A 268 8.60 -27.07 8.25
N ILE A 269 7.46 -26.38 8.17
CA ILE A 269 7.23 -25.05 8.76
C ILE A 269 7.43 -25.02 10.29
N TYR A 270 7.41 -26.17 10.96
CA TYR A 270 7.62 -26.30 12.40
C TYR A 270 9.09 -26.59 12.79
N SER A 271 9.98 -26.75 11.81
CA SER A 271 11.37 -27.15 12.05
C SER A 271 12.13 -26.16 12.96
N GLN A 272 11.91 -24.87 12.81
CA GLN A 272 12.53 -23.85 13.66
C GLN A 272 12.00 -23.94 15.11
N ARG A 273 10.70 -24.12 15.29
CA ARG A 273 10.13 -24.26 16.64
C ARG A 273 10.66 -25.50 17.36
N LEU A 274 10.76 -26.61 16.64
CA LEU A 274 11.38 -27.85 17.18
C LEU A 274 12.85 -27.61 17.56
N LEU A 275 13.63 -26.96 16.71
CA LEU A 275 15.02 -26.60 16.97
C LEU A 275 15.14 -25.78 18.26
N LEU A 276 14.30 -24.76 18.43
CA LEU A 276 14.28 -23.91 19.62
C LEU A 276 13.88 -24.72 20.87
N SER A 277 12.91 -25.65 20.79
CA SER A 277 12.51 -26.51 21.87
C SER A 277 13.65 -27.43 22.34
N LEU A 278 14.48 -27.93 21.43
CA LEU A 278 15.68 -28.69 21.75
C LEU A 278 16.74 -27.86 22.47
N ILE A 279 16.93 -26.61 22.07
CA ILE A 279 17.83 -25.66 22.76
C ILE A 279 17.31 -25.38 24.17
N ASP A 280 16.02 -25.13 24.33
CA ASP A 280 15.38 -24.91 25.63
C ASP A 280 15.52 -26.15 26.56
N ALA A 281 15.60 -27.33 25.95
CA ALA A 281 15.85 -28.60 26.65
C ALA A 281 17.36 -28.88 26.97
N GLY A 282 18.26 -27.95 26.59
CA GLY A 282 19.67 -27.98 26.98
C GLY A 282 20.67 -28.36 25.89
N LEU A 283 20.25 -28.57 24.63
CA LEU A 283 21.19 -28.80 23.54
C LEU A 283 21.87 -27.48 23.13
N SER A 284 23.11 -27.55 22.64
CA SER A 284 23.68 -26.42 21.95
C SER A 284 22.96 -26.18 20.64
N ARG A 285 23.08 -24.95 20.08
CA ARG A 285 22.47 -24.61 18.79
C ARG A 285 22.93 -25.55 17.68
N GLU A 286 24.24 -25.88 17.66
CA GLU A 286 24.84 -26.78 16.68
C GLU A 286 24.25 -28.19 16.81
N GLN A 287 24.18 -28.73 18.04
CA GLN A 287 23.61 -30.06 18.32
C GLN A 287 22.13 -30.13 17.89
N ALA A 288 21.33 -29.10 18.22
CA ALA A 288 19.93 -29.02 17.83
C ALA A 288 19.78 -28.95 16.30
N TYR A 289 20.63 -28.16 15.64
CA TYR A 289 20.63 -28.02 14.17
C TYR A 289 21.01 -29.33 13.49
N ASP A 290 22.11 -29.98 13.93
CA ASP A 290 22.59 -31.26 13.39
C ASP A 290 21.58 -32.41 13.61
N THR A 291 20.74 -32.32 14.65
CA THR A 291 19.64 -33.26 14.88
C THR A 291 18.47 -33.00 13.92
N VAL A 292 18.07 -31.76 13.74
CA VAL A 292 16.84 -31.41 12.96
C VAL A 292 17.10 -31.44 11.44
N GLN A 293 18.24 -30.95 10.96
CA GLN A 293 18.54 -30.79 9.54
C GLN A 293 18.41 -32.10 8.73
N PRO A 294 18.96 -33.25 9.14
CA PRO A 294 18.82 -34.50 8.40
C PRO A 294 17.36 -34.96 8.26
N LEU A 295 16.55 -34.72 9.31
CA LEU A 295 15.12 -35.06 9.28
C LEU A 295 14.35 -34.15 8.32
N THR A 296 14.69 -32.86 8.25
CA THR A 296 14.07 -31.93 7.30
C THR A 296 14.44 -32.28 5.87
N ALA A 297 15.69 -32.60 5.59
CA ALA A 297 16.14 -33.04 4.26
C ALA A 297 15.39 -34.32 3.84
N ARG A 298 15.35 -35.31 4.72
CA ARG A 298 14.65 -36.57 4.48
C ARG A 298 13.15 -36.38 4.26
N SER A 299 12.49 -35.52 5.07
CA SER A 299 11.07 -35.20 4.91
C SER A 299 10.80 -34.62 3.53
N TRP A 300 11.63 -33.70 3.04
CA TRP A 300 11.50 -33.07 1.75
C TRP A 300 11.74 -34.05 0.58
N ASP A 301 12.86 -34.78 0.63
CA ASP A 301 13.28 -35.64 -0.47
C ASP A 301 12.38 -36.88 -0.62
N GLU A 302 11.97 -37.49 0.49
CA GLU A 302 11.12 -38.70 0.52
C GLU A 302 9.62 -38.37 0.60
N ARG A 303 9.22 -37.09 0.72
CA ARG A 303 7.84 -36.63 0.90
C ARG A 303 7.14 -37.24 2.11
N LEU A 304 7.85 -37.38 3.20
CA LEU A 304 7.34 -37.92 4.46
C LEU A 304 6.92 -36.78 5.40
N MET A 305 5.90 -37.03 6.22
CA MET A 305 5.52 -36.05 7.25
C MET A 305 6.68 -35.86 8.23
N PHE A 306 7.09 -34.61 8.38
CA PHE A 306 8.20 -34.25 9.30
C PHE A 306 7.92 -34.69 10.73
N ARG A 307 6.66 -34.62 11.16
CA ARG A 307 6.21 -35.09 12.47
C ARG A 307 6.53 -36.58 12.71
N ASP A 308 6.27 -37.43 11.72
CA ASP A 308 6.49 -38.86 11.86
C ASP A 308 7.99 -39.18 12.03
N LEU A 309 8.84 -38.43 11.31
CA LEU A 309 10.30 -38.57 11.46
C LEU A 309 10.79 -38.09 12.81
N VAL A 310 10.20 -37.01 13.35
CA VAL A 310 10.51 -36.50 14.70
C VAL A 310 10.09 -37.47 15.78
N ASP A 311 8.89 -38.04 15.69
CA ASP A 311 8.37 -39.00 16.67
C ASP A 311 9.19 -40.31 16.69
N ALA A 312 9.84 -40.70 15.60
CA ALA A 312 10.69 -41.87 15.48
C ALA A 312 12.15 -41.64 15.90
N ASP A 313 12.57 -40.38 16.10
CA ASP A 313 13.96 -40.07 16.45
C ASP A 313 14.24 -40.19 17.92
N SER A 314 15.24 -41.06 18.26
CA SER A 314 15.60 -41.35 19.64
C SER A 314 16.32 -40.19 20.34
N THR A 315 17.03 -39.35 19.60
CA THR A 315 17.71 -38.19 20.18
C THR A 315 16.67 -37.16 20.61
N ILE A 316 15.67 -36.87 19.76
CA ILE A 316 14.59 -35.94 20.08
C ILE A 316 13.77 -36.43 21.26
N SER A 317 13.36 -37.73 21.27
CA SER A 317 12.56 -38.32 22.34
C SER A 317 13.30 -38.44 23.68
N SER A 318 14.64 -38.41 23.67
CA SER A 318 15.45 -38.37 24.92
C SER A 318 15.51 -36.95 25.54
N HIS A 319 15.24 -35.89 24.80
CA HIS A 319 15.32 -34.49 25.25
C HIS A 319 13.94 -33.83 25.39
N LEU A 320 12.95 -34.22 24.58
CA LEU A 320 11.62 -33.66 24.59
C LEU A 320 10.56 -34.71 24.93
N THR A 321 9.66 -34.35 25.80
CA THR A 321 8.43 -35.13 26.04
C THR A 321 7.49 -35.01 24.83
N LYS A 322 6.56 -35.98 24.71
CA LYS A 322 5.53 -35.93 23.67
C LYS A 322 4.75 -34.61 23.68
N ALA A 323 4.40 -34.09 24.86
CA ALA A 323 3.69 -32.81 24.99
C ALA A 323 4.51 -31.62 24.46
N GLN A 324 5.83 -31.60 24.65
CA GLN A 324 6.70 -30.57 24.10
C GLN A 324 6.84 -30.69 22.59
N ILE A 325 6.85 -31.91 22.06
CA ILE A 325 6.82 -32.12 20.60
C ILE A 325 5.47 -31.67 20.03
N ASP A 326 4.34 -31.99 20.69
CA ASP A 326 3.00 -31.54 20.28
C ASP A 326 2.91 -30.01 20.25
N ASP A 327 3.45 -29.33 21.26
CA ASP A 327 3.54 -27.86 21.30
C ASP A 327 4.40 -27.30 20.17
N ALA A 328 5.50 -27.95 19.80
CA ALA A 328 6.36 -27.52 18.72
C ALA A 328 5.68 -27.60 17.33
N PHE A 329 4.67 -28.43 17.18
CA PHE A 329 3.87 -28.60 15.96
C PHE A 329 2.52 -27.87 16.02
N ASP A 330 2.29 -27.00 17.00
CA ASP A 330 1.09 -26.19 17.10
C ASP A 330 1.33 -24.80 16.48
N TYR A 331 0.60 -24.48 15.40
CA TYR A 331 0.71 -23.16 14.75
C TYR A 331 0.21 -22.02 15.65
N HIS A 332 -0.63 -22.27 16.66
CA HIS A 332 -1.12 -21.23 17.57
C HIS A 332 0.02 -20.54 18.32
N TYR A 333 1.14 -21.22 18.52
CA TYR A 333 2.35 -20.60 19.06
C TYR A 333 2.78 -19.36 18.26
N HIS A 334 2.70 -19.40 16.94
CA HIS A 334 3.08 -18.30 16.07
C HIS A 334 2.07 -17.14 16.10
N LEU A 335 0.84 -17.40 16.51
CA LEU A 335 -0.27 -16.44 16.50
C LEU A 335 -0.53 -15.79 17.87
N ARG A 336 0.19 -16.15 18.92
CA ARG A 336 -0.06 -15.71 20.30
C ARG A 336 -0.02 -14.19 20.53
N HIS A 337 0.60 -13.43 19.63
CA HIS A 337 0.72 -11.97 19.72
C HIS A 337 -0.15 -11.21 18.70
N VAL A 338 -1.07 -11.87 18.01
CA VAL A 338 -1.94 -11.25 17.00
C VAL A 338 -2.74 -10.09 17.60
N ASP A 339 -3.34 -10.28 18.78
CA ASP A 339 -4.10 -9.25 19.48
C ASP A 339 -3.27 -8.02 19.81
N GLU A 340 -2.06 -8.23 20.31
CA GLU A 340 -1.13 -7.15 20.62
C GLU A 340 -0.75 -6.35 19.37
N ILE A 341 -0.48 -7.03 18.26
CA ILE A 341 -0.13 -6.37 16.97
C ILE A 341 -1.32 -5.56 16.45
N PHE A 342 -2.54 -6.09 16.51
CA PHE A 342 -3.75 -5.37 16.12
C PHE A 342 -3.96 -4.11 16.95
N LYS A 343 -3.75 -4.20 18.26
CA LYS A 343 -3.79 -3.03 19.16
C LYS A 343 -2.73 -1.99 18.80
N ARG A 344 -1.50 -2.40 18.49
CA ARG A 344 -0.40 -1.50 18.12
C ARG A 344 -0.68 -0.70 16.84
N VAL A 345 -1.46 -1.24 15.91
CA VAL A 345 -1.83 -0.54 14.66
C VAL A 345 -3.18 0.17 14.73
N GLY A 346 -3.84 0.17 15.92
CA GLY A 346 -5.08 0.88 16.15
C GLY A 346 -6.32 0.21 15.53
N LEU A 347 -6.32 -1.12 15.42
CA LEU A 347 -7.44 -1.89 14.88
C LEU A 347 -8.39 -2.43 15.97
N VAL A 348 -7.99 -2.38 17.23
CA VAL A 348 -8.77 -2.72 18.43
C VAL A 348 -8.44 -1.78 19.57
#